data_a6f2ecf9558476fbae4661b780bb2075
#
_entry.id   a6f2ecf9558476fbae4661b780bb2075
#
_cell.length_a   1.000
_cell.length_b   1.000
_cell.length_c   1.000
_cell.angle_alpha   90.00
_cell.angle_beta   90.00
_cell.angle_gamma   90.00
#
_symmetry.space_group_name_H-M   'P 1'
#
loop_
_entity.id
_entity.type
_entity.pdbx_description
1 polymer ?
#
loop_
_entity_poly.entity_id
_entity_poly.type
_entity_poly.pdbx_seq_one_letter_code
_entity_poly.pdbx_strand_id
1 'polypeptide(L)'
;MRLSAPWMEQVDERILERLAEHDRDAWELAIDLDGAVSAGRVRERLHVLANAEFVEPYERQITENRSEKYWSIATWGTLYLAGEVDPNLDIPTPSPRPSYATRPGEWAGF
;
A
#
# COMPACT_ATOMS: atom_id res chain seq x y z
N MET A 1 -12.37 -9.34 -14.88
CA MET A 1 -11.10 -9.95 -14.46
C MET A 1 -10.05 -8.89 -14.26
N ARG A 2 -9.32 -8.95 -13.15
CA ARG A 2 -8.28 -7.98 -12.89
C ARG A 2 -7.01 -8.36 -13.61
N LEU A 3 -6.30 -7.35 -14.10
CA LEU A 3 -5.03 -7.58 -14.75
C LEU A 3 -3.94 -7.09 -13.82
N SER A 4 -2.99 -7.93 -13.48
CA SER A 4 -1.90 -7.55 -12.59
C SER A 4 -0.83 -6.80 -13.36
N ALA A 5 -0.28 -5.78 -12.73
CA ALA A 5 0.88 -5.09 -13.29
C ALA A 5 2.11 -5.99 -13.15
N PRO A 6 3.12 -5.81 -14.01
CA PRO A 6 4.32 -6.66 -13.95
C PRO A 6 5.04 -6.64 -12.61
N TRP A 7 4.93 -5.55 -11.85
CA TRP A 7 5.61 -5.43 -10.57
C TRP A 7 4.79 -5.99 -9.41
N MET A 8 3.53 -6.35 -9.65
CA MET A 8 2.65 -6.80 -8.55
C MET A 8 2.91 -8.26 -8.21
N GLU A 9 2.77 -8.56 -6.93
CA GLU A 9 2.86 -9.92 -6.43
C GLU A 9 1.49 -10.34 -5.93
N GLN A 10 1.29 -11.64 -5.79
CA GLN A 10 0.00 -12.17 -5.35
C GLN A 10 -0.40 -11.60 -3.98
N VAL A 11 0.55 -11.41 -3.09
CA VAL A 11 0.27 -10.88 -1.77
C VAL A 11 -0.27 -9.45 -1.85
N ASP A 12 0.12 -8.70 -2.88
CA ASP A 12 -0.33 -7.32 -3.03
C ASP A 12 -1.84 -7.25 -3.20
N GLU A 13 -2.40 -8.14 -4.00
CA GLU A 13 -3.83 -8.16 -4.20
C GLU A 13 -4.55 -8.51 -2.90
N ARG A 14 -4.00 -9.45 -2.14
CA ARG A 14 -4.60 -9.81 -0.85
C ARG A 14 -4.57 -8.65 0.13
N ILE A 15 -3.48 -7.91 0.15
CA ILE A 15 -3.38 -6.72 0.99
C ILE A 15 -4.48 -5.72 0.62
N LEU A 16 -4.64 -5.47 -0.68
CA LEU A 16 -5.65 -4.52 -1.13
C LEU A 16 -7.06 -4.99 -0.77
N GLU A 17 -7.33 -6.27 -0.90
CA GLU A 17 -8.64 -6.80 -0.55
C GLU A 17 -8.94 -6.62 0.92
N ARG A 18 -7.96 -6.81 1.79
CA ARG A 18 -8.18 -6.61 3.21
C ARG A 18 -8.36 -5.14 3.56
N LEU A 19 -7.58 -4.28 2.93
CA LEU A 19 -7.71 -2.84 3.18
C LEU A 19 -9.02 -2.29 2.63
N ALA A 20 -9.59 -2.92 1.61
CA ALA A 20 -10.89 -2.50 1.12
C ALA A 20 -12.00 -2.75 2.14
N GLU A 21 -11.80 -3.70 3.06
CA GLU A 21 -12.76 -3.95 4.12
C GLU A 21 -12.65 -2.90 5.23
N HIS A 22 -11.46 -2.61 5.67
CA HIS A 22 -11.18 -1.51 6.59
C HIS A 22 -9.67 -1.32 6.71
N ASP A 23 -9.27 -0.19 7.25
CA ASP A 23 -7.87 0.14 7.42
C ASP A 23 -7.22 -0.81 8.43
N ARG A 24 -5.94 -1.08 8.23
CA ARG A 24 -5.20 -1.99 9.09
C ARG A 24 -3.75 -1.56 9.18
N ASP A 25 -3.06 -2.00 10.24
CA ASP A 25 -1.61 -1.84 10.28
C ASP A 25 -0.96 -3.09 9.68
N ALA A 26 0.37 -3.06 9.53
CA ALA A 26 1.07 -4.17 8.89
C ALA A 26 0.98 -5.46 9.67
N TRP A 27 0.93 -5.36 11.00
CA TRP A 27 0.83 -6.53 11.86
C TRP A 27 -0.53 -7.22 11.67
N GLU A 28 -1.59 -6.43 11.65
CA GLU A 28 -2.94 -6.96 11.44
C GLU A 28 -3.05 -7.63 10.07
N LEU A 29 -2.45 -7.02 9.05
CA LEU A 29 -2.46 -7.62 7.72
C LEU A 29 -1.74 -8.96 7.71
N ALA A 30 -0.60 -9.05 8.39
CA ALA A 30 0.13 -10.32 8.43
C ALA A 30 -0.70 -11.41 9.11
N ILE A 31 -1.43 -11.06 10.17
CA ILE A 31 -2.29 -12.00 10.85
C ILE A 31 -3.45 -12.42 9.94
N ASP A 32 -4.06 -11.45 9.26
CA ASP A 32 -5.18 -11.72 8.38
C ASP A 32 -4.80 -12.60 7.18
N LEU A 33 -3.53 -12.61 6.84
CA LEU A 33 -3.06 -13.47 5.75
C LEU A 33 -2.57 -14.82 6.28
N ASP A 34 -3.03 -15.17 7.50
CA ASP A 34 -2.80 -16.48 8.12
C ASP A 34 -1.33 -16.83 8.27
N GLY A 35 -0.50 -15.83 8.45
CA GLY A 35 0.91 -16.07 8.63
C GLY A 35 1.64 -16.50 7.37
N ALA A 36 1.00 -16.39 6.21
CA ALA A 36 1.64 -16.75 4.95
C ALA A 36 2.81 -15.83 4.62
N VAL A 37 2.79 -14.62 5.15
CA VAL A 37 3.88 -13.67 4.98
C VAL A 37 4.16 -13.00 6.31
N SER A 38 5.40 -12.59 6.50
CA SER A 38 5.79 -11.91 7.74
C SER A 38 5.32 -10.45 7.70
N ALA A 39 5.23 -9.84 8.87
CA ALA A 39 4.89 -8.42 8.96
C ALA A 39 5.93 -7.56 8.23
N GLY A 40 7.20 -7.97 8.26
CA GLY A 40 8.24 -7.24 7.53
C GLY A 40 8.01 -7.27 6.03
N ARG A 41 7.62 -8.43 5.51
CA ARG A 41 7.34 -8.56 4.07
C ARG A 41 6.10 -7.74 3.70
N VAL A 42 5.08 -7.76 4.56
CA VAL A 42 3.88 -6.95 4.34
C VAL A 42 4.26 -5.48 4.29
N ARG A 43 5.11 -5.01 5.20
CA ARG A 43 5.54 -3.61 5.20
C ARG A 43 6.27 -3.25 3.92
N GLU A 44 7.15 -4.14 3.44
CA GLU A 44 7.84 -3.89 2.17
C GLU A 44 6.84 -3.69 1.04
N ARG A 45 5.85 -4.58 0.97
CA ARG A 45 4.88 -4.49 -0.12
C ARG A 45 3.97 -3.28 0.03
N LEU A 46 3.65 -2.89 1.26
CA LEU A 46 2.88 -1.67 1.48
C LEU A 46 3.62 -0.44 0.96
N HIS A 47 4.94 -0.39 1.14
CA HIS A 47 5.71 0.74 0.60
C HIS A 47 5.73 0.73 -0.93
N VAL A 48 5.82 -0.44 -1.54
CA VAL A 48 5.75 -0.53 -3.00
C VAL A 48 4.37 -0.07 -3.48
N LEU A 49 3.31 -0.52 -2.83
CA LEU A 49 1.96 -0.14 -3.19
C LEU A 49 1.71 1.36 -2.97
N ALA A 50 2.31 1.93 -1.94
CA ALA A 50 2.18 3.37 -1.69
C ALA A 50 2.90 4.18 -2.76
N ASN A 51 4.03 3.69 -3.24
CA ASN A 51 4.74 4.36 -4.32
C ASN A 51 3.95 4.35 -5.63
N ALA A 52 3.10 3.37 -5.80
CA ALA A 52 2.22 3.29 -6.97
C ALA A 52 0.85 3.91 -6.70
N GLU A 53 0.68 4.49 -5.51
CA GLU A 53 -0.55 5.19 -5.12
C GLU A 53 -1.77 4.28 -4.98
N PHE A 54 -1.52 3.03 -4.63
CA PHE A 54 -2.60 2.08 -4.37
C PHE A 54 -3.04 2.12 -2.92
N VAL A 55 -2.17 2.52 -2.01
CA VAL A 55 -2.46 2.62 -0.59
C VAL A 55 -1.83 3.88 -0.04
N GLU A 56 -2.29 4.31 1.13
CA GLU A 56 -1.75 5.50 1.80
C GLU A 56 -1.53 5.20 3.27
N PRO A 57 -0.39 5.62 3.81
CA PRO A 57 -0.16 5.47 5.25
C PRO A 57 -0.69 6.69 6.01
N TYR A 58 -1.08 6.48 7.26
CA TYR A 58 -1.38 7.58 8.15
C TYR A 58 -1.13 7.12 9.58
N GLU A 59 -1.00 8.07 10.49
CA GLU A 59 -0.79 7.74 11.89
C GLU A 59 -2.10 7.79 12.63
N ARG A 60 -2.33 6.79 13.47
CA ARG A 60 -3.53 6.73 14.27
C ARG A 60 -3.13 6.80 15.71
N GLN A 61 -3.73 7.73 16.44
CA GLN A 61 -3.47 7.91 17.84
C GLN A 61 -4.17 6.81 18.61
N ILE A 62 -3.41 6.03 19.36
CA ILE A 62 -3.96 4.92 20.14
C ILE A 62 -4.18 5.38 21.58
N THR A 63 -3.18 6.05 22.15
CA THR A 63 -3.29 6.63 23.48
C THR A 63 -2.63 7.99 23.44
N GLU A 64 -2.62 8.70 24.57
CA GLU A 64 -1.98 10.01 24.64
C GLU A 64 -0.52 9.98 24.23
N ASN A 65 0.15 8.88 24.51
CA ASN A 65 1.58 8.78 24.29
C ASN A 65 1.97 7.83 23.18
N ARG A 66 1.00 7.30 22.45
CA ARG A 66 1.30 6.26 21.48
C ARG A 66 0.47 6.43 20.22
N SER A 67 1.14 6.37 19.08
CA SER A 67 0.45 6.32 17.81
C SER A 67 1.02 5.17 17.00
N GLU A 68 0.26 4.67 16.03
CA GLU A 68 0.69 3.59 15.18
C GLU A 68 0.38 3.92 13.73
N LYS A 69 1.18 3.38 12.83
CA LYS A 69 0.99 3.61 11.42
C LYS A 69 -0.04 2.64 10.88
N TYR A 70 -1.09 3.20 10.32
CA TYR A 70 -2.14 2.44 9.65
C TYR A 70 -2.08 2.70 8.16
N TRP A 71 -2.72 1.84 7.42
CA TRP A 71 -2.75 1.93 5.97
C TRP A 71 -4.19 1.89 5.50
N SER A 72 -4.51 2.70 4.50
CA SER A 72 -5.83 2.71 3.88
C SER A 72 -5.67 2.47 2.39
N ILE A 73 -6.72 1.94 1.76
CA ILE A 73 -6.69 1.77 0.32
C ILE A 73 -6.89 3.14 -0.33
N ALA A 74 -6.14 3.41 -1.37
CA ALA A 74 -6.24 4.68 -2.08
C ALA A 74 -7.01 4.48 -3.38
N THR A 75 -7.19 5.55 -4.12
CA THR A 75 -8.04 5.52 -5.33
C THR A 75 -7.63 4.45 -6.33
N TRP A 76 -6.34 4.38 -6.65
CA TRP A 76 -5.89 3.39 -7.63
C TRP A 76 -6.12 1.97 -7.14
N GLY A 77 -5.97 1.73 -5.83
CA GLY A 77 -6.23 0.42 -5.27
C GLY A 77 -7.70 0.04 -5.39
N THR A 78 -8.59 0.98 -5.11
CA THR A 78 -10.02 0.74 -5.21
C THR A 78 -10.41 0.45 -6.66
N LEU A 79 -9.90 1.24 -7.59
CA LEU A 79 -10.22 1.03 -9.00
C LEU A 79 -9.65 -0.29 -9.51
N TYR A 80 -8.45 -0.65 -9.05
CA TYR A 80 -7.87 -1.92 -9.45
C TYR A 80 -8.74 -3.10 -9.01
N LEU A 81 -9.19 -3.07 -7.76
CA LEU A 81 -10.02 -4.18 -7.25
C LEU A 81 -11.35 -4.26 -7.98
N ALA A 82 -11.86 -3.13 -8.45
CA ALA A 82 -13.10 -3.11 -9.21
C ALA A 82 -12.90 -3.55 -10.67
N GLY A 83 -11.65 -3.73 -11.08
CA GLY A 83 -11.37 -4.12 -12.47
C GLY A 83 -11.54 -2.99 -13.45
N GLU A 84 -11.46 -1.74 -12.98
CA GLU A 84 -11.74 -0.58 -13.81
C GLU A 84 -10.53 0.08 -14.42
N VAL A 85 -9.33 -0.40 -14.14
CA VAL A 85 -8.12 0.14 -14.73
C VAL A 85 -7.26 -0.97 -15.28
N ASP A 86 -6.52 -0.65 -16.33
CA ASP A 86 -5.53 -1.56 -16.87
C ASP A 86 -4.19 -1.18 -16.21
N PRO A 87 -3.66 -2.01 -15.35
CA PRO A 87 -2.44 -1.66 -14.63
C PRO A 87 -1.23 -1.45 -15.53
N ASN A 88 -1.30 -1.88 -16.76
CA ASN A 88 -0.18 -1.70 -17.67
C ASN A 88 -0.23 -0.38 -18.43
N LEU A 89 -1.33 0.32 -18.34
CA LEU A 89 -1.51 1.55 -19.10
C LEU A 89 -1.62 2.80 -18.26
N ASP A 90 -2.42 2.72 -17.22
CA ASP A 90 -2.83 3.94 -16.52
C ASP A 90 -2.38 4.11 -15.10
N ILE A 91 -1.91 3.09 -14.43
CA ILE A 91 -1.56 3.27 -13.05
C ILE A 91 -0.10 3.61 -12.87
N PRO A 92 0.20 4.38 -11.83
CA PRO A 92 1.58 4.75 -11.57
C PRO A 92 2.45 3.53 -11.30
N THR A 93 3.68 3.60 -11.71
CA THR A 93 4.65 2.56 -11.44
C THR A 93 5.39 2.90 -10.14
N PRO A 94 5.65 1.93 -9.28
CA PRO A 94 6.40 2.23 -8.08
C PRO A 94 7.78 2.76 -8.44
N SER A 95 8.20 3.79 -7.73
CA SER A 95 9.52 4.33 -7.98
C SER A 95 10.55 3.46 -7.25
N PRO A 96 11.78 3.48 -7.70
CA PRO A 96 12.84 2.71 -7.01
C PRO A 96 13.13 3.25 -5.61
N ARG A 97 12.63 4.43 -5.28
CA ARG A 97 12.78 5.00 -3.96
C ARG A 97 11.40 5.35 -3.43
N PRO A 98 11.22 5.29 -2.12
CA PRO A 98 9.95 5.70 -1.53
C PRO A 98 9.62 7.14 -1.90
N SER A 99 8.37 7.43 -2.10
CA SER A 99 7.96 8.78 -2.51
C SER A 99 8.35 9.83 -1.49
N TYR A 100 8.32 9.48 -0.21
CA TYR A 100 8.72 10.46 0.80
C TYR A 100 10.21 10.76 0.74
N ALA A 101 11.01 9.88 0.21
CA ALA A 101 12.44 10.10 0.08
C ALA A 101 12.79 10.89 -1.17
N THR A 102 11.88 10.96 -2.11
CA THR A 102 12.15 11.69 -3.34
C THR A 102 11.48 13.04 -3.37
N ARG A 103 10.80 13.40 -2.31
CA ARG A 103 10.15 14.60 -2.30
C ARG A 103 11.08 15.68 -2.20
N PRO A 104 11.16 16.45 -3.06
CA PRO A 104 12.17 17.36 -3.09
C PRO A 104 11.76 18.56 -2.47
N GLY A 105 10.78 18.82 -2.82
CA GLY A 105 10.31 19.94 -2.42
C GLY A 105 10.33 19.87 -1.20
N GLU A 106 10.24 18.92 -1.10
CA GLU A 106 10.24 18.68 -0.06
C GLU A 106 11.50 18.67 0.09
N TRP A 107 12.19 18.82 -0.51
CA TRP A 107 13.37 18.77 -0.30
C TRP A 107 13.95 19.06 -1.39
N ALA A 108 13.73 19.27 -1.87
CA ALA A 108 14.23 19.59 -2.48
C ALA A 108 14.68 20.37 -2.65
N GLY A 109 14.52 20.58 -2.41
CA GLY A 109 14.84 20.99 -2.51
C GLY A 109 14.96 21.48 -2.72
N PHE A 110 14.78 21.65 -2.79
CA PHE A 110 14.88 21.98 -2.84
C PHE A 110 15.12 22.35 -2.55
#